data_e9591f1c4182870d83072d186c625d83
#
_entry.id   e9591f1c4182870d83072d186c625d83
#
_cell.length_a   1.000
_cell.length_b   1.000
_cell.length_c   1.000
_cell.angle_alpha   90.00
_cell.angle_beta   90.00
_cell.angle_gamma   90.00
#
_symmetry.space_group_name_H-M   'P 1'
#
loop_
_entity.id
_entity.type
_entity.pdbx_description
1 polymer ?
#
loop_
_entity_poly.entity_id
_entity_poly.type
_entity_poly.pdbx_seq_one_letter_code
_entity_poly.pdbx_strand_id
1 'polypeptide(L)'
;MILRYRIFLKYLSIFGFVASSAVTSVAFGSSEQAWNKHDQEIKAACIKASQLKNAKTVSNVMLFDDRVGYSALLIQGKYPQAHMKNKTGQELCLWNKTSKKAYLTEANTKVH
;
A
#
# COMPACT_ATOMS: atom_id res chain seq x y z
N MET A 1 -23.66 21.07 52.46
CA MET A 1 -23.77 19.79 51.75
C MET A 1 -24.44 19.92 50.42
N ILE A 2 -25.50 20.70 50.28
CA ILE A 2 -26.23 20.85 49.01
C ILE A 2 -25.44 21.59 47.95
N LEU A 3 -24.56 22.51 48.31
CA LEU A 3 -23.72 23.28 47.39
C LEU A 3 -22.64 22.44 46.73
N ARG A 4 -22.15 21.44 47.38
CA ARG A 4 -21.13 20.54 46.80
C ARG A 4 -21.75 19.64 45.70
N TYR A 5 -22.99 19.33 45.83
CA TYR A 5 -23.68 18.51 44.85
C TYR A 5 -23.90 19.22 43.52
N ARG A 6 -24.16 20.51 43.56
CA ARG A 6 -24.42 21.30 42.36
C ARG A 6 -23.14 21.52 41.52
N ILE A 7 -21.99 21.62 42.17
CA ILE A 7 -20.72 21.79 41.50
C ILE A 7 -20.31 20.52 40.77
N PHE A 8 -20.63 19.37 41.37
CA PHE A 8 -20.29 18.07 40.77
C PHE A 8 -21.06 17.81 39.48
N LEU A 9 -22.30 18.20 39.39
CA LEU A 9 -23.13 18.02 38.20
C LEU A 9 -22.69 18.88 37.03
N LYS A 10 -22.11 20.04 37.29
CA LYS A 10 -21.61 20.92 36.22
C LYS A 10 -20.39 20.33 35.51
N TYR A 11 -19.53 19.64 36.20
CA TYR A 11 -18.35 19.04 35.59
C TYR A 11 -18.69 17.85 34.72
N LEU A 12 -19.69 17.10 35.08
CA LEU A 12 -20.12 15.92 34.32
C LEU A 12 -20.73 16.27 32.96
N SER A 13 -21.41 17.40 32.87
CA SER A 13 -22.05 17.81 31.60
C SER A 13 -21.06 18.35 30.58
N ILE A 14 -19.90 18.88 31.02
CA ILE A 14 -18.88 19.39 30.12
C ILE A 14 -18.08 18.26 29.49
N PHE A 15 -17.88 17.16 30.21
CA PHE A 15 -17.11 16.02 29.74
C PHE A 15 -17.78 15.27 28.59
N GLY A 16 -19.12 15.18 28.58
CA GLY A 16 -19.83 14.47 27.54
C GLY A 16 -19.86 15.17 26.20
N PHE A 17 -19.59 16.47 26.17
CA PHE A 17 -19.66 17.25 24.93
C PHE A 17 -18.41 17.18 24.08
N VAL A 18 -17.22 16.97 24.69
CA VAL A 18 -15.95 16.96 23.97
C VAL A 18 -15.68 15.65 23.27
N ALA A 19 -16.24 14.54 23.77
CA ALA A 19 -15.99 13.21 23.23
C ALA A 19 -16.67 12.95 21.89
N SER A 20 -17.78 13.64 21.59
CA SER A 20 -18.54 13.37 20.37
C SER A 20 -18.00 14.06 19.11
N SER A 21 -17.18 15.11 19.25
CA SER A 21 -16.66 15.83 18.10
C SER A 21 -15.38 15.23 17.50
N ALA A 22 -14.67 14.37 18.26
CA ALA A 22 -13.42 13.78 17.78
C ALA A 22 -13.61 12.59 16.84
N VAL A 23 -14.79 11.95 16.83
CA VAL A 23 -15.03 10.72 16.09
C VAL A 23 -15.33 10.97 14.62
N THR A 24 -15.86 12.14 14.26
CA THR A 24 -16.31 12.42 12.90
C THR A 24 -15.19 12.78 11.93
N SER A 25 -14.00 13.21 12.40
CA SER A 25 -12.91 13.62 11.52
C SER A 25 -12.04 12.47 11.04
N VAL A 26 -12.13 11.28 11.63
CA VAL A 26 -11.27 10.14 11.29
C VAL A 26 -11.81 9.34 10.09
N ALA A 27 -13.09 9.45 9.77
CA ALA A 27 -13.73 8.60 8.77
C ALA A 27 -13.30 8.90 7.33
N PHE A 28 -12.84 10.10 7.02
CA PHE A 28 -12.47 10.50 5.64
C PHE A 28 -11.05 10.13 5.24
N GLY A 29 -10.11 10.00 6.18
CA GLY A 29 -8.73 9.67 5.85
C GLY A 29 -8.46 8.19 5.65
N SER A 30 -9.36 7.31 6.11
CA SER A 30 -9.10 5.88 6.14
C SER A 30 -9.12 5.21 4.77
N SER A 31 -9.95 5.69 3.83
CA SER A 31 -10.03 5.06 2.50
C SER A 31 -8.79 5.34 1.64
N GLU A 32 -8.28 6.56 1.65
CA GLU A 32 -7.06 6.88 0.90
C GLU A 32 -5.85 6.17 1.49
N GLN A 33 -5.76 6.09 2.81
CA GLN A 33 -4.69 5.37 3.47
C GLN A 33 -4.75 3.87 3.17
N ALA A 34 -5.94 3.30 3.08
CA ALA A 34 -6.10 1.89 2.74
C ALA A 34 -5.63 1.59 1.32
N TRP A 35 -5.92 2.45 0.36
CA TRP A 35 -5.46 2.30 -1.01
C TRP A 35 -3.95 2.45 -1.13
N ASN A 36 -3.37 3.45 -0.46
CA ASN A 36 -1.92 3.63 -0.44
C ASN A 36 -1.21 2.45 0.19
N LYS A 37 -1.77 1.91 1.26
CA LYS A 37 -1.22 0.74 1.93
C LYS A 37 -1.28 -0.49 1.03
N HIS A 38 -2.38 -0.67 0.31
CA HIS A 38 -2.56 -1.77 -0.63
C HIS A 38 -1.52 -1.71 -1.76
N ASP A 39 -1.34 -0.54 -2.35
CA ASP A 39 -0.33 -0.33 -3.39
C ASP A 39 1.08 -0.61 -2.87
N GLN A 40 1.39 -0.15 -1.67
CA GLN A 40 2.69 -0.39 -1.05
C GLN A 40 2.92 -1.87 -0.79
N GLU A 41 1.89 -2.60 -0.39
CA GLU A 41 1.98 -4.04 -0.18
C GLU A 41 2.33 -4.78 -1.49
N ILE A 42 1.68 -4.42 -2.58
CA ILE A 42 1.94 -5.01 -3.89
C ILE A 42 3.36 -4.68 -4.35
N LYS A 43 3.76 -3.42 -4.25
CA LYS A 43 5.10 -2.97 -4.65
C LYS A 43 6.18 -3.69 -3.85
N ALA A 44 6.01 -3.79 -2.54
CA ALA A 44 6.97 -4.46 -1.68
C ALA A 44 7.10 -5.95 -2.01
N ALA A 45 5.98 -6.63 -2.24
CA ALA A 45 5.99 -8.04 -2.59
C ALA A 45 6.70 -8.28 -3.93
N CYS A 46 6.46 -7.43 -4.91
CA CYS A 46 7.08 -7.53 -6.23
C CYS A 46 8.59 -7.26 -6.17
N ILE A 47 9.01 -6.23 -5.44
CA ILE A 47 10.43 -5.92 -5.28
C ILE A 47 11.15 -7.06 -4.56
N LYS A 48 10.53 -7.61 -3.51
CA LYS A 48 11.11 -8.72 -2.75
C LYS A 48 11.29 -9.98 -3.62
N ALA A 49 10.36 -10.24 -4.51
CA ALA A 49 10.40 -11.40 -5.38
C ALA A 49 11.31 -11.20 -6.60
N SER A 50 11.70 -9.97 -6.92
CA SER A 50 12.58 -9.67 -8.05
C SER A 50 13.97 -10.23 -7.84
N GLN A 51 14.57 -10.72 -8.91
CA GLN A 51 15.96 -11.18 -8.90
C GLN A 51 16.95 -10.11 -9.35
N LEU A 52 16.45 -8.95 -9.74
CA LEU A 52 17.30 -7.84 -10.18
C LEU A 52 17.89 -7.12 -8.98
N LYS A 53 19.11 -6.60 -9.16
CA LYS A 53 19.76 -5.75 -8.16
C LYS A 53 19.16 -4.34 -8.21
N ASN A 54 18.99 -3.74 -7.03
CA ASN A 54 18.46 -2.39 -6.91
C ASN A 54 17.09 -2.25 -7.61
N ALA A 55 16.26 -3.26 -7.47
CA ALA A 55 14.96 -3.31 -8.12
C ALA A 55 14.07 -2.16 -7.62
N LYS A 56 13.39 -1.51 -8.55
CA LYS A 56 12.45 -0.43 -8.26
C LYS A 56 11.25 -0.54 -9.18
N THR A 57 10.11 -0.04 -8.73
CA THR A 57 8.91 0.00 -9.57
C THR A 57 9.02 1.13 -10.58
N VAL A 58 8.68 0.85 -11.83
CA VAL A 58 8.72 1.84 -12.91
C VAL A 58 7.35 2.07 -13.55
N SER A 59 6.32 1.53 -12.97
CA SER A 59 4.94 1.77 -13.37
C SER A 59 4.06 1.90 -12.14
N ASN A 60 2.86 2.43 -12.35
CA ASN A 60 1.81 2.32 -11.33
C ASN A 60 1.30 0.89 -11.27
N VAL A 61 0.65 0.55 -10.16
CA VAL A 61 -0.02 -0.75 -10.05
C VAL A 61 -1.19 -0.77 -11.05
N MET A 62 -1.20 -1.79 -11.90
CA MET A 62 -2.25 -2.01 -12.87
C MET A 62 -3.31 -2.90 -12.25
N LEU A 63 -4.49 -2.34 -12.01
CA LEU A 63 -5.58 -3.05 -11.39
C LEU A 63 -6.46 -3.66 -12.48
N PHE A 64 -6.61 -4.98 -12.43
CA PHE A 64 -7.52 -5.70 -13.31
C PHE A 64 -8.85 -5.96 -12.60
N ASP A 65 -9.85 -6.31 -13.37
CA ASP A 65 -11.13 -6.78 -12.84
C ASP A 65 -10.90 -7.91 -11.83
N ASP A 66 -11.74 -7.98 -10.81
CA ASP A 66 -11.61 -8.99 -9.76
C ASP A 66 -11.67 -10.41 -10.28
N ARG A 67 -12.32 -10.63 -11.41
CA ARG A 67 -12.38 -11.94 -12.05
C ARG A 67 -11.03 -12.42 -12.57
N VAL A 68 -10.12 -11.48 -12.84
CA VAL A 68 -8.75 -11.82 -13.26
C VAL A 68 -7.93 -12.34 -12.09
N GLY A 69 -8.13 -11.76 -10.90
CA GLY A 69 -7.49 -12.22 -9.67
C GLY A 69 -6.06 -11.76 -9.48
N TYR A 70 -5.55 -10.90 -10.35
CA TYR A 70 -4.18 -10.40 -10.28
C TYR A 70 -4.14 -8.89 -10.45
N SER A 71 -3.12 -8.28 -9.88
CA SER A 71 -2.67 -6.93 -10.21
C SER A 71 -1.28 -7.04 -10.82
N ALA A 72 -0.87 -6.06 -11.61
CA ALA A 72 0.42 -6.11 -12.30
C ALA A 72 1.18 -4.82 -12.12
N LEU A 73 2.51 -4.90 -12.19
CA LEU A 73 3.35 -3.72 -12.26
C LEU A 73 4.69 -4.08 -12.90
N LEU A 74 5.40 -3.05 -13.37
CA LEU A 74 6.71 -3.22 -13.99
C LEU A 74 7.80 -2.85 -12.98
N ILE A 75 8.85 -3.65 -12.97
CA ILE A 75 10.03 -3.47 -12.13
C ILE A 75 11.25 -3.37 -13.04
N GLN A 76 12.19 -2.53 -12.65
CA GLN A 76 13.45 -2.35 -13.34
C GLN A 76 14.58 -2.45 -12.34
N GLY A 77 15.68 -3.05 -12.77
CA GLY A 77 16.89 -3.16 -11.96
C GLY A 77 18.06 -3.59 -12.81
N LYS A 78 19.12 -4.04 -12.16
CA LYS A 78 20.32 -4.50 -12.84
C LYS A 78 20.41 -6.02 -12.75
N TYR A 79 20.83 -6.66 -13.84
CA TYR A 79 21.07 -8.08 -13.82
C TYR A 79 22.22 -8.40 -12.85
N PRO A 80 22.03 -9.38 -11.94
CA PRO A 80 23.06 -9.71 -10.94
C PRO A 80 24.22 -10.52 -11.49
N GLN A 81 24.05 -11.18 -12.64
CA GLN A 81 25.07 -12.05 -13.20
C GLN A 81 26.25 -11.23 -13.73
N ALA A 82 27.47 -11.68 -13.42
CA ALA A 82 28.68 -10.96 -13.81
C ALA A 82 28.82 -10.77 -15.32
N HIS A 83 28.42 -11.78 -16.10
CA HIS A 83 28.50 -11.71 -17.56
C HIS A 83 27.52 -10.70 -18.18
N MET A 84 26.51 -10.27 -17.42
CA MET A 84 25.53 -9.27 -17.88
C MET A 84 26.04 -7.84 -17.74
N LYS A 85 27.17 -7.64 -17.07
CA LYS A 85 27.86 -6.34 -16.96
C LYS A 85 26.95 -5.20 -16.49
N ASN A 86 26.14 -5.47 -15.47
CA ASN A 86 25.21 -4.50 -14.89
C ASN A 86 24.20 -3.91 -15.89
N LYS A 87 23.83 -4.69 -16.90
CA LYS A 87 22.80 -4.26 -17.83
C LYS A 87 21.47 -4.10 -17.08
N THR A 88 20.70 -3.13 -17.54
CA THR A 88 19.35 -2.89 -17.01
C THR A 88 18.40 -3.94 -17.53
N GLY A 89 17.62 -4.52 -16.64
CA GLY A 89 16.57 -5.47 -16.97
C GLY A 89 15.22 -4.99 -16.47
N GLN A 90 14.18 -5.51 -17.07
CA GLN A 90 12.81 -5.24 -16.64
C GLN A 90 12.07 -6.55 -16.40
N GLU A 91 11.19 -6.51 -15.41
CA GLU A 91 10.33 -7.64 -15.09
C GLU A 91 8.89 -7.18 -14.98
N LEU A 92 7.98 -8.04 -15.46
CA LEU A 92 6.55 -7.88 -15.19
C LEU A 92 6.21 -8.69 -13.97
N CYS A 93 5.64 -8.04 -12.97
CA CYS A 93 5.18 -8.69 -11.76
C CYS A 93 3.68 -8.87 -11.80
N LEU A 94 3.23 -10.08 -11.53
CA LEU A 94 1.83 -10.39 -11.29
C LEU A 94 1.65 -10.72 -9.82
N TRP A 95 0.77 -9.99 -9.16
CA TRP A 95 0.47 -10.18 -7.75
C TRP A 95 -0.91 -10.79 -7.61
N ASN A 96 -0.96 -11.97 -7.00
CA ASN A 96 -2.22 -12.69 -6.80
C ASN A 96 -3.00 -12.08 -5.64
N LYS A 97 -4.23 -11.67 -5.91
CA LYS A 97 -5.08 -10.99 -4.90
C LYS A 97 -5.48 -11.89 -3.75
N THR A 98 -5.58 -13.19 -3.99
CA THR A 98 -6.01 -14.15 -2.97
C THR A 98 -4.83 -14.63 -2.13
N SER A 99 -3.79 -15.13 -2.75
CA SER A 99 -2.61 -15.66 -2.06
C SER A 99 -1.62 -14.60 -1.63
N LYS A 100 -1.73 -13.39 -2.21
CA LYS A 100 -0.82 -12.27 -2.01
C LYS A 100 0.62 -12.58 -2.39
N LYS A 101 0.78 -13.53 -3.31
CA LYS A 101 2.10 -13.90 -3.84
C LYS A 101 2.38 -13.17 -5.13
N ALA A 102 3.65 -12.83 -5.32
CA ALA A 102 4.14 -12.16 -6.52
C ALA A 102 4.87 -13.15 -7.42
N TYR A 103 4.60 -13.05 -8.71
CA TYR A 103 5.24 -13.86 -9.74
C TYR A 103 5.83 -12.94 -10.78
N LEU A 104 7.08 -13.15 -11.12
CA LEU A 104 7.78 -12.27 -12.04
C LEU A 104 8.24 -13.03 -13.29
N THR A 105 8.17 -12.35 -14.41
CA THR A 105 8.76 -12.82 -15.65
C THR A 105 9.53 -11.68 -16.28
N GLU A 106 10.55 -12.00 -17.05
CA GLU A 106 11.29 -11.01 -17.79
C GLU A 106 10.39 -10.29 -18.79
N ALA A 107 10.46 -8.97 -18.83
CA ALA A 107 9.64 -8.15 -19.70
C ALA A 107 10.51 -7.18 -20.46
N ASN A 108 10.82 -7.51 -21.70
CA ASN A 108 11.57 -6.62 -22.56
C ASN A 108 10.59 -5.67 -23.26
N THR A 109 10.59 -4.41 -22.84
CA THR A 109 9.66 -3.41 -23.37
C THR A 109 10.23 -2.60 -24.54
N LYS A 110 11.36 -2.99 -25.07
CA LYS A 110 11.88 -2.33 -26.26
C LYS A 110 10.99 -2.63 -27.47
N VAL A 111 10.36 -1.60 -27.95
CA VAL A 111 9.54 -1.67 -29.17
C VAL A 111 10.45 -1.31 -30.35
N HIS A 112 10.52 -2.19 -31.30
CA HIS A 112 11.33 -1.97 -32.51
C HIS A 112 10.44 -1.45 -33.65
#